data_c2254e4fb98dceafbdedf34ef4742b95
#
_entry.id   c2254e4fb98dceafbdedf34ef4742b95
#
_cell.length_a   1.000
_cell.length_b   1.000
_cell.length_c   1.000
_cell.angle_alpha   90.00
_cell.angle_beta   90.00
_cell.angle_gamma   90.00
#
_symmetry.space_group_name_H-M   'P 1'
#
loop_
_entity.id
_entity.type
_entity.pdbx_description
1 polymer ?
#
loop_
_entity_poly.entity_id
_entity_poly.type
_entity_poly.pdbx_seq_one_letter_code
_entity_poly.pdbx_strand_id
1 'polypeptide(L)'
;FYSEAELTKRFHVSSIPVIRALKELVAEGFLVRYQGKGTFISRSRKLKTVKFSDLEVFSPPDDRVEVISITRDNRSTILTHLGLASTDFYYAIERVRRAKQILYIYHCTYLPERFVTHPQDLSYYNSIYTQMKNEFKIHLNTEPFVEYNQIILPTPQKIATLLEISEETPTVKQERTTTLSLSGQIIEYICSYKRWEYYKIKLESPTQ
;
A
#
# COMPACT_ATOMS: atom_id res chain seq x y z
N PHE A 1 -16.88 27.57 3.38
CA PHE A 1 -17.42 27.49 4.73
C PHE A 1 -17.30 28.86 5.42
N TYR A 2 -18.01 29.10 6.50
CA TYR A 2 -17.92 30.35 7.24
C TYR A 2 -16.54 30.54 7.88
N SER A 3 -16.12 31.82 7.96
CA SER A 3 -14.89 32.17 8.70
C SER A 3 -15.10 32.05 10.23
N GLU A 4 -14.01 31.99 10.99
CA GLU A 4 -14.06 31.99 12.47
C GLU A 4 -14.82 33.21 13.02
N ALA A 5 -14.62 34.40 12.43
CA ALA A 5 -15.30 35.65 12.83
C ALA A 5 -16.79 35.59 12.56
N GLU A 6 -17.21 35.06 11.42
CA GLU A 6 -18.65 34.91 11.09
C GLU A 6 -19.34 33.92 12.01
N LEU A 7 -18.68 32.80 12.36
CA LEU A 7 -19.21 31.79 13.28
C LEU A 7 -19.33 32.36 14.70
N THR A 8 -18.31 33.06 15.18
CA THR A 8 -18.32 33.77 16.47
C THR A 8 -19.50 34.71 16.57
N LYS A 9 -19.73 35.53 15.54
CA LYS A 9 -20.84 36.44 15.47
C LYS A 9 -22.21 35.73 15.40
N ARG A 10 -22.29 34.67 14.58
CA ARG A 10 -23.54 33.93 14.34
C ARG A 10 -24.01 33.15 15.57
N PHE A 11 -23.09 32.57 16.33
CA PHE A 11 -23.43 31.77 17.52
C PHE A 11 -23.30 32.53 18.84
N HIS A 12 -22.91 33.81 18.81
CA HIS A 12 -22.75 34.67 19.99
C HIS A 12 -21.80 34.03 21.04
N VAL A 13 -20.72 33.41 20.60
CA VAL A 13 -19.72 32.76 21.46
C VAL A 13 -18.34 33.40 21.24
N SER A 14 -17.40 33.15 22.16
CA SER A 14 -16.00 33.59 21.96
C SER A 14 -15.31 32.79 20.85
N SER A 15 -14.15 33.26 20.42
CA SER A 15 -13.38 32.58 19.34
C SER A 15 -12.83 31.19 19.74
N ILE A 16 -12.55 30.98 21.02
CA ILE A 16 -11.91 29.73 21.52
C ILE A 16 -12.78 28.50 21.22
N PRO A 17 -14.09 28.44 21.60
CA PRO A 17 -14.92 27.27 21.28
C PRO A 17 -15.12 27.09 19.78
N VAL A 18 -15.15 28.17 18.98
CA VAL A 18 -15.27 28.11 17.52
C VAL A 18 -14.02 27.45 16.92
N ILE A 19 -12.82 27.90 17.33
CA ILE A 19 -11.54 27.33 16.86
C ILE A 19 -11.45 25.85 17.23
N ARG A 20 -11.86 25.48 18.43
CA ARG A 20 -11.86 24.09 18.89
C ARG A 20 -12.80 23.22 18.05
N ALA A 21 -14.05 23.65 17.87
CA ALA A 21 -15.02 22.94 17.04
C ALA A 21 -14.55 22.79 15.58
N LEU A 22 -13.95 23.84 15.00
CA LEU A 22 -13.39 23.76 13.65
C LEU A 22 -12.22 22.77 13.55
N LYS A 23 -11.34 22.72 14.57
CA LYS A 23 -10.25 21.74 14.63
C LYS A 23 -10.79 20.32 14.71
N GLU A 24 -11.81 20.08 15.52
CA GLU A 24 -12.47 18.78 15.64
C GLU A 24 -13.11 18.36 14.31
N LEU A 25 -13.86 19.27 13.66
CA LEU A 25 -14.45 19.00 12.35
C LEU A 25 -13.43 18.74 11.24
N VAL A 26 -12.26 19.39 11.29
CA VAL A 26 -11.15 19.09 10.38
C VAL A 26 -10.54 17.73 10.69
N ALA A 27 -10.30 17.40 11.97
CA ALA A 27 -9.78 16.12 12.39
C ALA A 27 -10.72 14.95 12.03
N GLU A 28 -12.03 15.19 12.09
CA GLU A 28 -13.06 14.23 11.69
C GLU A 28 -13.31 14.18 10.17
N GLY A 29 -12.62 15.04 9.39
CA GLY A 29 -12.71 15.04 7.93
C GLY A 29 -13.98 15.71 7.35
N PHE A 30 -14.77 16.41 8.15
CA PHE A 30 -15.93 17.19 7.65
C PHE A 30 -15.50 18.47 6.96
N LEU A 31 -14.39 19.06 7.40
CA LEU A 31 -13.84 20.28 6.84
C LEU A 31 -12.40 20.04 6.37
N VAL A 32 -11.97 20.84 5.40
CA VAL A 32 -10.58 20.92 4.94
C VAL A 32 -10.12 22.36 5.07
N ARG A 33 -8.95 22.59 5.67
CA ARG A 33 -8.36 23.91 5.83
C ARG A 33 -7.16 24.06 4.90
N TYR A 34 -7.21 25.07 4.05
CA TYR A 34 -6.08 25.44 3.20
C TYR A 34 -5.47 26.75 3.72
N GLN A 35 -4.18 26.73 3.99
CA GLN A 35 -3.46 27.91 4.45
C GLN A 35 -3.61 29.06 3.43
N GLY A 36 -4.03 30.23 3.89
CA GLY A 36 -4.27 31.41 3.03
C GLY A 36 -5.52 31.36 2.16
N LYS A 37 -6.25 30.24 2.08
CA LYS A 37 -7.44 30.09 1.23
C LYS A 37 -8.74 29.90 2.02
N GLY A 38 -8.64 29.59 3.33
CA GLY A 38 -9.79 29.42 4.20
C GLY A 38 -10.17 27.96 4.49
N THR A 39 -11.37 27.79 5.06
CA THR A 39 -11.95 26.50 5.45
C THR A 39 -13.09 26.13 4.49
N PHE A 40 -13.10 24.90 4.02
CA PHE A 40 -14.07 24.40 3.04
C PHE A 40 -14.75 23.14 3.59
N ILE A 41 -15.99 22.90 3.15
CA ILE A 41 -16.64 21.61 3.40
C ILE A 41 -15.90 20.55 2.61
N SER A 42 -15.48 19.49 3.31
CA SER A 42 -14.86 18.34 2.66
C SER A 42 -15.86 17.70 1.70
N ARG A 43 -15.50 17.56 0.42
CA ARG A 43 -16.28 16.80 -0.55
C ARG A 43 -16.04 15.28 -0.43
N SER A 44 -14.96 14.88 0.23
CA SER A 44 -14.81 13.48 0.61
C SER A 44 -15.89 13.17 1.64
N ARG A 45 -16.84 12.32 1.27
CA ARG A 45 -17.65 11.61 2.28
C ARG A 45 -16.68 11.16 3.36
N LYS A 46 -17.07 11.25 4.66
CA LYS A 46 -16.28 10.66 5.77
C LYS A 46 -15.52 9.49 5.20
N LEU A 47 -14.19 9.61 5.14
CA LEU A 47 -13.36 8.46 4.88
C LEU A 47 -13.72 7.49 6.01
N LYS A 48 -14.71 6.63 5.75
CA LYS A 48 -14.84 5.43 6.57
C LYS A 48 -13.47 4.82 6.46
N THR A 49 -12.70 4.84 7.52
CA THR A 49 -11.44 4.13 7.57
C THR A 49 -11.82 2.66 7.48
N VAL A 50 -11.87 2.17 6.27
CA VAL A 50 -12.09 0.76 6.02
C VAL A 50 -10.74 0.12 6.30
N LYS A 51 -10.61 -0.55 7.43
CA LYS A 51 -9.44 -1.37 7.69
C LYS A 51 -9.53 -2.58 6.76
N PHE A 52 -8.73 -2.58 5.72
CA PHE A 52 -8.49 -3.78 4.94
C PHE A 52 -7.58 -4.69 5.75
N SER A 53 -8.06 -5.85 6.10
CA SER A 53 -7.26 -6.93 6.63
C SER A 53 -7.25 -8.03 5.57
N ASP A 54 -6.12 -8.21 4.91
CA ASP A 54 -5.84 -9.43 4.16
C ASP A 54 -5.65 -10.53 5.21
N LEU A 55 -6.71 -11.29 5.46
CA LEU A 55 -6.66 -12.34 6.47
C LEU A 55 -5.66 -13.40 5.99
N GLU A 56 -4.55 -13.51 6.68
CA GLU A 56 -3.63 -14.63 6.48
C GLU A 56 -4.40 -15.94 6.73
N VAL A 57 -4.53 -16.70 5.66
CA VAL A 57 -5.27 -17.97 5.69
C VAL A 57 -4.45 -19.06 6.37
N PHE A 58 -3.13 -18.86 6.46
CA PHE A 58 -2.19 -19.83 7.00
C PHE A 58 -1.45 -19.29 8.23
N SER A 59 -1.23 -20.18 9.20
CA SER A 59 -0.41 -19.86 10.36
C SER A 59 1.06 -19.66 9.99
N PRO A 60 1.78 -18.74 10.64
CA PRO A 60 3.18 -18.42 10.31
C PRO A 60 4.13 -19.62 10.18
N PRO A 61 4.06 -20.69 10.97
CA PRO A 61 4.97 -21.83 10.82
C PRO A 61 4.74 -22.62 9.51
N ASP A 62 3.56 -22.53 8.92
CA ASP A 62 3.23 -23.22 7.67
C ASP A 62 3.50 -22.38 6.43
N ASP A 63 3.73 -21.07 6.57
CA ASP A 63 3.87 -20.11 5.49
C ASP A 63 5.33 -19.74 5.26
N ARG A 64 5.87 -20.11 4.09
CA ARG A 64 7.25 -19.87 3.71
C ARG A 64 7.33 -18.95 2.49
N VAL A 65 8.31 -18.05 2.51
CA VAL A 65 8.67 -17.21 1.38
C VAL A 65 9.91 -17.76 0.72
N GLU A 66 9.88 -17.86 -0.60
CA GLU A 66 11.03 -18.23 -1.44
C GLU A 66 11.27 -17.11 -2.44
N VAL A 67 12.50 -16.59 -2.48
CA VAL A 67 12.93 -15.59 -3.46
C VAL A 67 13.38 -16.32 -4.72
N ILE A 68 12.73 -16.05 -5.84
CA ILE A 68 13.02 -16.66 -7.15
C ILE A 68 14.16 -15.92 -7.84
N SER A 69 14.09 -14.58 -7.86
CA SER A 69 15.06 -13.75 -8.56
C SER A 69 15.14 -12.33 -8.00
N ILE A 70 16.30 -11.70 -8.20
CA ILE A 70 16.54 -10.28 -7.97
C ILE A 70 17.19 -9.75 -9.24
N THR A 71 16.51 -8.84 -9.94
CA THR A 71 16.98 -8.32 -11.22
C THR A 71 16.99 -6.80 -11.22
N ARG A 72 18.12 -6.19 -11.57
CA ARG A 72 18.26 -4.76 -11.81
C ARG A 72 17.69 -4.41 -13.18
N ASP A 73 16.84 -3.38 -13.27
CA ASP A 73 16.19 -3.00 -14.52
C ASP A 73 15.84 -1.50 -14.50
N ASN A 74 15.45 -0.94 -15.66
CA ASN A 74 15.05 0.47 -15.82
C ASN A 74 13.88 0.65 -16.80
N ARG A 75 12.99 -0.32 -16.92
CA ARG A 75 11.80 -0.20 -17.78
C ARG A 75 10.93 0.98 -17.38
N SER A 76 10.59 1.81 -18.36
CA SER A 76 9.89 3.08 -18.16
C SER A 76 8.55 2.94 -17.42
N THR A 77 7.81 1.86 -17.66
CA THR A 77 6.52 1.61 -16.98
C THR A 77 6.68 1.49 -15.46
N ILE A 78 7.71 0.78 -14.99
CA ILE A 78 7.98 0.60 -13.56
C ILE A 78 8.62 1.86 -12.96
N LEU A 79 9.52 2.53 -13.69
CA LEU A 79 10.05 3.83 -13.25
C LEU A 79 8.94 4.84 -13.00
N THR A 80 7.92 4.88 -13.88
CA THR A 80 6.74 5.73 -13.70
C THR A 80 5.97 5.38 -12.41
N HIS A 81 5.73 4.08 -12.13
CA HIS A 81 5.08 3.65 -10.89
C HIS A 81 5.87 4.01 -9.63
N LEU A 82 7.20 4.04 -9.73
CA LEU A 82 8.09 4.41 -8.64
C LEU A 82 8.38 5.93 -8.55
N GLY A 83 7.88 6.72 -9.50
CA GLY A 83 8.17 8.17 -9.58
C GLY A 83 9.66 8.46 -9.77
N LEU A 84 10.36 7.59 -10.51
CA LEU A 84 11.79 7.68 -10.81
C LEU A 84 12.04 8.32 -12.17
N ALA A 85 13.21 8.95 -12.34
CA ALA A 85 13.65 9.48 -13.62
C ALA A 85 14.01 8.34 -14.61
N SER A 86 14.02 8.65 -15.91
CA SER A 86 14.35 7.67 -16.96
C SER A 86 15.79 7.13 -16.88
N THR A 87 16.67 7.84 -16.17
CA THR A 87 18.07 7.45 -15.92
C THR A 87 18.27 6.60 -14.68
N ASP A 88 17.24 6.51 -13.84
CA ASP A 88 17.30 5.74 -12.59
C ASP A 88 17.12 4.24 -12.83
N PHE A 89 17.41 3.48 -11.81
CA PHE A 89 17.25 2.03 -11.79
C PHE A 89 16.44 1.58 -10.57
N TYR A 90 15.87 0.41 -10.72
CA TYR A 90 15.19 -0.31 -9.65
C TYR A 90 15.62 -1.77 -9.64
N TYR A 91 15.33 -2.47 -8.56
CA TYR A 91 15.39 -3.92 -8.50
C TYR A 91 13.99 -4.51 -8.46
N ALA A 92 13.77 -5.52 -9.31
CA ALA A 92 12.59 -6.39 -9.28
C ALA A 92 12.94 -7.65 -8.47
N ILE A 93 12.23 -7.87 -7.36
CA ILE A 93 12.42 -9.00 -6.45
C ILE A 93 11.21 -9.91 -6.58
N GLU A 94 11.38 -11.03 -7.28
CA GLU A 94 10.31 -12.00 -7.49
C GLU A 94 10.33 -13.04 -6.37
N ARG A 95 9.15 -13.27 -5.76
CA ARG A 95 8.99 -14.19 -4.65
C ARG A 95 7.72 -14.99 -4.79
N VAL A 96 7.72 -16.22 -4.28
CA VAL A 96 6.50 -17.00 -4.06
C VAL A 96 6.30 -17.28 -2.59
N ARG A 97 5.05 -17.44 -2.20
CA ARG A 97 4.69 -17.92 -0.85
C ARG A 97 4.07 -19.30 -0.98
N ARG A 98 4.56 -20.18 -0.15
CA ARG A 98 4.12 -21.57 -0.06
C ARG A 98 3.61 -21.85 1.35
N ALA A 99 2.41 -22.36 1.42
CA ALA A 99 1.86 -22.89 2.67
C ALA A 99 1.67 -24.40 2.55
N LYS A 100 2.35 -25.15 3.41
CA LYS A 100 2.47 -26.62 3.27
C LYS A 100 3.07 -26.97 1.90
N GLN A 101 2.28 -27.54 0.99
CA GLN A 101 2.71 -27.89 -0.37
C GLN A 101 2.11 -26.98 -1.44
N ILE A 102 1.33 -25.93 -1.05
CA ILE A 102 0.57 -25.10 -1.97
C ILE A 102 1.26 -23.77 -2.21
N LEU A 103 1.63 -23.47 -3.46
CA LEU A 103 2.03 -22.15 -3.91
C LEU A 103 0.76 -21.30 -4.07
N TYR A 104 0.58 -20.27 -3.25
CA TYR A 104 -0.68 -19.54 -3.20
C TYR A 104 -0.57 -18.06 -3.52
N ILE A 105 0.65 -17.49 -3.48
CA ILE A 105 0.93 -16.10 -3.89
C ILE A 105 2.25 -16.06 -4.64
N TYR A 106 2.25 -15.30 -5.74
CA TYR A 106 3.43 -14.74 -6.39
C TYR A 106 3.49 -13.24 -6.12
N HIS A 107 4.67 -12.73 -5.78
CA HIS A 107 4.92 -11.30 -5.61
C HIS A 107 6.09 -10.87 -6.50
N CYS A 108 5.95 -9.74 -7.17
CA CYS A 108 7.06 -8.98 -7.69
C CYS A 108 7.10 -7.62 -7.00
N THR A 109 8.09 -7.41 -6.16
CA THR A 109 8.31 -6.13 -5.48
C THR A 109 9.39 -5.35 -6.21
N TYR A 110 9.06 -4.11 -6.57
CA TYR A 110 9.98 -3.18 -7.22
C TYR A 110 10.42 -2.15 -6.20
N LEU A 111 11.73 -2.08 -5.95
CA LEU A 111 12.36 -1.13 -5.05
C LEU A 111 13.32 -0.22 -5.83
N PRO A 112 13.32 1.11 -5.61
CA PRO A 112 14.39 1.97 -6.10
C PRO A 112 15.76 1.42 -5.70
N GLU A 113 16.74 1.49 -6.60
CA GLU A 113 18.08 0.90 -6.42
C GLU A 113 18.72 1.22 -5.08
N ARG A 114 18.55 2.45 -4.57
CA ARG A 114 19.09 2.88 -3.28
C ARG A 114 18.60 2.09 -2.06
N PHE A 115 17.54 1.31 -2.19
CA PHE A 115 16.99 0.47 -1.12
C PHE A 115 17.39 -1.00 -1.24
N VAL A 116 18.32 -1.34 -2.14
CA VAL A 116 18.76 -2.72 -2.36
C VAL A 116 20.28 -2.80 -2.18
N THR A 117 20.71 -3.31 -1.02
CA THR A 117 22.11 -3.32 -0.59
C THR A 117 22.84 -4.63 -0.86
N HIS A 118 22.12 -5.75 -0.90
CA HIS A 118 22.67 -7.10 -1.05
C HIS A 118 22.03 -7.87 -2.23
N PRO A 119 22.11 -7.36 -3.48
CA PRO A 119 21.36 -7.95 -4.61
C PRO A 119 21.81 -9.36 -5.00
N GLN A 120 22.93 -9.84 -4.46
CA GLN A 120 23.48 -11.17 -4.71
C GLN A 120 22.99 -12.22 -3.70
N ASP A 121 22.39 -11.80 -2.59
CA ASP A 121 21.89 -12.69 -1.56
C ASP A 121 20.35 -12.77 -1.63
N LEU A 122 19.85 -13.82 -2.27
CA LEU A 122 18.41 -14.05 -2.41
C LEU A 122 17.72 -14.16 -1.03
N SER A 123 18.36 -14.87 -0.10
CA SER A 123 17.77 -15.14 1.22
C SER A 123 17.56 -13.88 2.04
N TYR A 124 18.36 -12.84 1.77
CA TYR A 124 18.28 -11.54 2.43
C TYR A 124 16.90 -10.86 2.22
N TYR A 125 16.26 -11.15 1.08
CA TYR A 125 14.97 -10.56 0.69
C TYR A 125 13.76 -11.47 0.96
N ASN A 126 13.92 -12.51 1.77
CA ASN A 126 12.78 -13.29 2.26
C ASN A 126 11.74 -12.40 2.98
N SER A 127 12.22 -11.36 3.68
CA SER A 127 11.35 -10.34 4.30
C SER A 127 11.84 -8.93 3.96
N ILE A 128 11.30 -8.34 2.90
CA ILE A 128 11.59 -6.95 2.51
C ILE A 128 11.26 -5.98 3.64
N TYR A 129 10.18 -6.20 4.38
CA TYR A 129 9.77 -5.34 5.49
C TYR A 129 10.80 -5.35 6.63
N THR A 130 11.37 -6.51 6.94
CA THR A 130 12.43 -6.63 7.94
C THR A 130 13.71 -5.93 7.47
N GLN A 131 14.08 -6.10 6.20
CA GLN A 131 15.22 -5.44 5.59
C GLN A 131 15.06 -3.92 5.61
N MET A 132 13.95 -3.38 5.13
CA MET A 132 13.67 -1.94 5.12
C MET A 132 13.69 -1.33 6.53
N LYS A 133 13.15 -2.04 7.51
CA LYS A 133 13.21 -1.64 8.92
C LYS A 133 14.64 -1.61 9.47
N ASN A 134 15.42 -2.65 9.21
CA ASN A 134 16.74 -2.81 9.81
C ASN A 134 17.76 -1.83 9.21
N GLU A 135 17.79 -1.68 7.89
CA GLU A 135 18.78 -0.86 7.20
C GLU A 135 18.39 0.61 7.09
N PHE A 136 17.13 0.88 6.71
CA PHE A 136 16.69 2.23 6.38
C PHE A 136 15.82 2.86 7.48
N LYS A 137 15.47 2.11 8.54
CA LYS A 137 14.55 2.53 9.61
C LYS A 137 13.15 2.88 9.08
N ILE A 138 12.77 2.29 7.96
CA ILE A 138 11.47 2.46 7.33
C ILE A 138 10.55 1.31 7.73
N HIS A 139 9.41 1.64 8.31
CA HIS A 139 8.38 0.68 8.72
C HIS A 139 7.28 0.63 7.67
N LEU A 140 7.48 -0.15 6.60
CA LEU A 140 6.55 -0.22 5.45
C LEU A 140 5.08 -0.47 5.83
N ASN A 141 4.83 -1.23 6.90
CA ASN A 141 3.49 -1.53 7.39
C ASN A 141 2.75 -0.34 8.02
N THR A 142 3.45 0.75 8.32
CA THR A 142 2.87 1.99 8.88
C THR A 142 2.86 3.14 7.89
N GLU A 143 3.52 2.98 6.75
CA GLU A 143 3.52 4.00 5.71
C GLU A 143 2.22 4.00 4.90
N PRO A 144 1.79 5.17 4.39
CA PRO A 144 0.63 5.27 3.52
C PRO A 144 0.80 4.46 2.24
N PHE A 145 -0.25 3.81 1.81
CA PHE A 145 -0.27 3.09 0.54
C PHE A 145 -1.59 3.26 -0.21
N VAL A 146 -1.52 3.02 -1.52
CA VAL A 146 -2.68 2.84 -2.38
C VAL A 146 -2.62 1.42 -2.94
N GLU A 147 -3.73 0.70 -2.89
CA GLU A 147 -3.82 -0.66 -3.39
C GLU A 147 -5.04 -0.85 -4.29
N TYR A 148 -4.82 -1.52 -5.41
CA TYR A 148 -5.85 -1.97 -6.32
C TYR A 148 -5.90 -3.49 -6.34
N ASN A 149 -7.10 -4.05 -6.24
CA ASN A 149 -7.36 -5.48 -6.30
C ASN A 149 -8.28 -5.77 -7.47
N GLN A 150 -7.89 -6.71 -8.32
CA GLN A 150 -8.62 -7.07 -9.53
C GLN A 150 -8.63 -8.58 -9.73
N ILE A 151 -9.78 -9.13 -10.12
CA ILE A 151 -9.86 -10.53 -10.55
C ILE A 151 -9.38 -10.63 -11.99
N ILE A 152 -8.46 -11.56 -12.24
CA ILE A 152 -7.88 -11.82 -13.56
C ILE A 152 -8.28 -13.22 -14.00
N LEU A 153 -8.87 -13.30 -15.21
CA LEU A 153 -9.20 -14.53 -15.90
C LEU A 153 -9.15 -14.26 -17.43
N PRO A 154 -8.38 -15.02 -18.21
CA PRO A 154 -7.46 -16.08 -17.78
C PRO A 154 -6.28 -15.55 -16.96
N THR A 155 -5.75 -16.40 -16.09
CA THR A 155 -4.51 -16.09 -15.38
C THR A 155 -3.33 -16.10 -16.37
N PRO A 156 -2.43 -15.10 -16.34
CA PRO A 156 -1.29 -15.07 -17.25
C PRO A 156 -0.43 -16.35 -17.12
N GLN A 157 0.00 -16.91 -18.24
CA GLN A 157 0.74 -18.19 -18.32
C GLN A 157 1.92 -18.28 -17.34
N LYS A 158 2.75 -17.22 -17.26
CA LYS A 158 3.87 -17.17 -16.28
C LYS A 158 3.38 -17.38 -14.85
N ILE A 159 2.28 -16.75 -14.49
CA ILE A 159 1.71 -16.81 -13.14
C ILE A 159 1.08 -18.18 -12.89
N ALA A 160 0.35 -18.70 -13.84
CA ALA A 160 -0.25 -20.03 -13.75
C ALA A 160 0.82 -21.11 -13.52
N THR A 161 1.92 -21.05 -14.27
CA THR A 161 3.07 -21.94 -14.09
C THR A 161 3.71 -21.80 -12.70
N LEU A 162 3.95 -20.55 -12.24
CA LEU A 162 4.57 -20.29 -10.94
C LEU A 162 3.69 -20.68 -9.74
N LEU A 163 2.37 -20.63 -9.91
CA LEU A 163 1.42 -21.02 -8.86
C LEU A 163 0.93 -22.48 -9.00
N GLU A 164 1.42 -23.22 -10.01
CA GLU A 164 1.02 -24.60 -10.28
C GLU A 164 -0.50 -24.73 -10.46
N ILE A 165 -1.12 -23.83 -11.25
CA ILE A 165 -2.56 -23.81 -11.56
C ILE A 165 -2.79 -23.76 -13.06
N SER A 166 -4.03 -24.03 -13.49
CA SER A 166 -4.46 -23.78 -14.87
C SER A 166 -4.63 -22.27 -15.13
N GLU A 167 -4.40 -21.83 -16.37
CA GLU A 167 -4.75 -20.47 -16.82
C GLU A 167 -6.25 -20.15 -16.68
N GLU A 168 -7.10 -21.18 -16.69
CA GLU A 168 -8.54 -21.05 -16.45
C GLU A 168 -8.92 -20.87 -14.98
N THR A 169 -7.95 -21.00 -14.05
CA THR A 169 -8.15 -20.72 -12.64
C THR A 169 -8.03 -19.21 -12.40
N PRO A 170 -9.04 -18.54 -11.82
CA PRO A 170 -8.95 -17.12 -11.52
C PRO A 170 -7.83 -16.83 -10.51
N THR A 171 -7.21 -15.65 -10.66
CA THR A 171 -6.32 -15.11 -9.64
C THR A 171 -6.74 -13.69 -9.27
N VAL A 172 -6.36 -13.25 -8.08
CA VAL A 172 -6.51 -11.85 -7.66
C VAL A 172 -5.18 -11.15 -7.85
N LYS A 173 -5.15 -10.21 -8.79
CA LYS A 173 -4.03 -9.29 -8.97
C LYS A 173 -4.15 -8.16 -7.95
N GLN A 174 -3.09 -7.91 -7.20
CA GLN A 174 -2.99 -6.80 -6.26
C GLN A 174 -1.83 -5.92 -6.68
N GLU A 175 -2.08 -4.63 -6.84
CA GLU A 175 -1.06 -3.62 -7.15
C GLU A 175 -1.04 -2.61 -6.02
N ARG A 176 0.10 -2.52 -5.32
CA ARG A 176 0.28 -1.61 -4.17
C ARG A 176 1.43 -0.66 -4.44
N THR A 177 1.20 0.61 -4.16
CA THR A 177 2.24 1.65 -4.14
C THR A 177 2.33 2.21 -2.73
N THR A 178 3.51 2.11 -2.12
CA THR A 178 3.79 2.62 -0.76
C THR A 178 4.60 3.91 -0.85
N THR A 179 4.21 4.90 -0.06
CA THR A 179 4.78 6.25 -0.08
C THR A 179 5.27 6.63 1.30
N LEU A 180 6.46 7.23 1.43
CA LEU A 180 6.95 7.78 2.69
C LEU A 180 6.05 8.93 3.15
N SER A 181 5.50 8.84 4.35
CA SER A 181 4.61 9.83 4.94
C SER A 181 5.27 11.21 5.09
N LEU A 182 6.58 11.25 5.37
CA LEU A 182 7.33 12.48 5.58
C LEU A 182 7.66 13.25 4.30
N SER A 183 7.98 12.54 3.22
CA SER A 183 8.48 13.16 1.97
C SER A 183 7.53 13.06 0.79
N GLY A 184 6.52 12.19 0.86
CA GLY A 184 5.67 11.86 -0.28
C GLY A 184 6.37 11.00 -1.36
N GLN A 185 7.59 10.53 -1.10
CA GLN A 185 8.35 9.75 -2.06
C GLN A 185 7.85 8.30 -2.11
N ILE A 186 7.67 7.77 -3.32
CA ILE A 186 7.34 6.37 -3.52
C ILE A 186 8.59 5.52 -3.21
N ILE A 187 8.40 4.52 -2.37
CA ILE A 187 9.49 3.64 -1.90
C ILE A 187 9.34 2.21 -2.37
N GLU A 188 8.13 1.83 -2.74
CA GLU A 188 7.81 0.47 -3.13
C GLU A 188 6.64 0.46 -4.11
N TYR A 189 6.74 -0.36 -5.14
CA TYR A 189 5.61 -0.80 -5.94
C TYR A 189 5.59 -2.33 -5.93
N ILE A 190 4.43 -2.93 -5.64
CA ILE A 190 4.25 -4.38 -5.62
C ILE A 190 3.18 -4.76 -6.63
N CYS A 191 3.46 -5.80 -7.43
CA CYS A 191 2.47 -6.50 -8.22
C CYS A 191 2.42 -7.95 -7.76
N SER A 192 1.28 -8.38 -7.24
CA SER A 192 1.10 -9.75 -6.73
C SER A 192 -0.04 -10.44 -7.45
N TYR A 193 0.05 -11.76 -7.50
CA TYR A 193 -1.05 -12.62 -7.92
C TYR A 193 -1.30 -13.67 -6.84
N LYS A 194 -2.51 -13.71 -6.35
CA LYS A 194 -2.95 -14.64 -5.32
C LYS A 194 -3.99 -15.59 -5.90
N ARG A 195 -3.89 -16.87 -5.61
CA ARG A 195 -4.96 -17.83 -5.93
C ARG A 195 -6.24 -17.39 -5.24
N TRP A 196 -7.35 -17.34 -5.98
CA TRP A 196 -8.62 -16.78 -5.49
C TRP A 196 -9.15 -17.46 -4.22
N GLU A 197 -8.91 -18.76 -4.04
CA GLU A 197 -9.37 -19.55 -2.89
C GLU A 197 -8.75 -19.06 -1.57
N TYR A 198 -7.59 -18.41 -1.64
CA TYR A 198 -6.86 -17.88 -0.49
C TYR A 198 -6.98 -16.37 -0.36
N TYR A 199 -7.86 -15.75 -1.14
CA TYR A 199 -8.12 -14.31 -1.05
C TYR A 199 -9.39 -14.05 -0.25
N LYS A 200 -9.24 -13.38 0.89
CA LYS A 200 -10.36 -12.98 1.75
C LYS A 200 -10.12 -11.59 2.30
N ILE A 201 -11.08 -10.69 2.08
CA ILE A 201 -11.06 -9.35 2.63
C ILE A 201 -12.07 -9.25 3.76
N LYS A 202 -11.66 -8.69 4.88
CA LYS A 202 -12.56 -8.26 5.96
C LYS A 202 -12.62 -6.74 5.97
N LEU A 203 -13.79 -6.18 5.80
CA LEU A 203 -14.05 -4.75 5.88
C LEU A 203 -14.75 -4.46 7.21
N GLU A 204 -14.16 -3.61 8.03
CA GLU A 204 -14.76 -3.18 9.28
C GLU A 204 -14.97 -1.67 9.25
N SER A 205 -16.19 -1.21 9.50
CA SER A 205 -16.43 0.19 9.80
C SER A 205 -16.16 0.43 11.30
N PRO A 206 -15.52 1.55 11.69
CA PRO A 206 -15.41 1.88 13.11
C PRO A 206 -16.81 1.92 13.73
N THR A 207 -16.99 1.24 14.84
CA THR A 207 -18.16 1.43 15.72
C THR A 207 -18.17 2.88 16.19
N GLN A 208 -19.32 3.51 16.06
CA GLN A 208 -19.55 4.90 16.55
C GLN A 208 -19.37 4.97 18.04
#